data_047f344b16c48dc2d97f3f3218d4ac5b
#
_entry.id   047f344b16c48dc2d97f3f3218d4ac5b
#
_cell.length_a   1.000
_cell.length_b   1.000
_cell.length_c   1.000
_cell.angle_alpha   90.00
_cell.angle_beta   90.00
_cell.angle_gamma   90.00
#
_symmetry.space_group_name_H-M   'P 1'
#
loop_
_entity.id
_entity.type
_entity.pdbx_description
1 polymer ?
#
loop_
_entity_poly.entity_id
_entity_poly.type
_entity_poly.pdbx_seq_one_letter_code
_entity_poly.pdbx_strand_id
1 'polypeptide(L)'
;MGNLVVWFVGGAIADQTAVKAATELGAATTYRITHSFLPDGWPLVGSQESNPDDRLTLMQSLESLGKITQTFGDGIKYVDSSAAGSAAVVLKPVSPAITISGFFVERRGISNTVVAAAAQKGRVIPVTLGLQMPTVADGNGKFAILQKVSITGPIVNSVFAA
;
A
#
# COMPACT_ATOMS: atom_id res chain seq x y z
N MET A 1 -6.10 9.49 12.81
CA MET A 1 -5.15 8.78 11.92
C MET A 1 -4.27 9.75 11.12
N GLY A 2 -3.49 10.61 11.77
CA GLY A 2 -2.67 11.62 11.08
C GLY A 2 -1.27 11.16 10.64
N ASN A 3 -0.87 9.92 10.93
CA ASN A 3 0.51 9.46 10.83
C ASN A 3 0.75 8.39 9.75
N LEU A 4 -0.17 8.26 8.80
CA LEU A 4 -0.02 7.43 7.61
C LEU A 4 0.04 8.32 6.37
N VAL A 5 1.02 8.11 5.53
CA VAL A 5 1.08 8.69 4.19
C VAL A 5 1.27 7.57 3.17
N VAL A 6 0.48 7.63 2.11
CA VAL A 6 0.54 6.68 1.00
C VAL A 6 0.73 7.45 -0.30
N TRP A 7 1.73 7.05 -1.06
CA TRP A 7 1.95 7.49 -2.43
C TRP A 7 1.70 6.33 -3.38
N PHE A 8 1.18 6.64 -4.54
CA PHE A 8 1.17 5.75 -5.69
C PHE A 8 2.22 6.22 -6.69
N VAL A 9 3.15 5.34 -7.00
CA VAL A 9 4.21 5.55 -7.99
C VAL A 9 3.88 4.70 -9.20
N GLY A 10 3.44 5.35 -10.28
CA GLY A 10 3.13 4.68 -11.55
C GLY A 10 4.34 4.36 -12.41
N GLY A 11 5.51 4.88 -12.04
CA GLY A 11 6.79 4.63 -12.70
C GLY A 11 7.63 3.56 -12.00
N ALA A 12 8.84 3.36 -12.51
CA ALA A 12 9.81 2.49 -11.86
C ALA A 12 10.42 3.17 -10.63
N ILE A 13 10.67 2.39 -9.58
CA ILE A 13 11.52 2.77 -8.45
C ILE A 13 12.88 2.11 -8.68
N ALA A 14 13.93 2.92 -8.75
CA ALA A 14 15.28 2.45 -9.08
C ALA A 14 15.84 1.53 -7.99
N ASP A 15 15.64 1.91 -6.73
CA ASP A 15 16.01 1.11 -5.56
C ASP A 15 14.90 1.15 -4.52
N GLN A 16 14.23 0.00 -4.35
CA GLN A 16 13.12 -0.12 -3.39
C GLN A 16 13.59 -0.03 -1.93
N THR A 17 14.86 -0.25 -1.65
CA THR A 17 15.43 -0.12 -0.30
C THR A 17 15.78 1.33 0.05
N ALA A 18 15.94 2.18 -0.97
CA ALA A 18 16.38 3.57 -0.84
C ALA A 18 15.60 4.50 -1.80
N VAL A 19 14.28 4.57 -1.63
CA VAL A 19 13.39 5.41 -2.47
C VAL A 19 13.79 6.88 -2.34
N LYS A 20 14.00 7.53 -3.47
CA LYS A 20 14.41 8.93 -3.49
C LYS A 20 13.24 9.88 -3.23
N ALA A 21 13.29 10.59 -2.10
CA ALA A 21 12.22 11.48 -1.67
C ALA A 21 11.96 12.63 -2.66
N ALA A 22 13.01 13.24 -3.19
CA ALA A 22 12.88 14.39 -4.08
C ALA A 22 12.52 14.01 -5.52
N THR A 23 13.10 12.95 -6.07
CA THR A 23 12.97 12.63 -7.49
C THR A 23 11.93 11.54 -7.79
N GLU A 24 11.75 10.56 -6.90
CA GLU A 24 10.76 9.49 -7.10
C GLU A 24 9.42 9.81 -6.44
N LEU A 25 9.41 10.27 -5.18
CA LEU A 25 8.16 10.68 -4.52
C LEU A 25 7.69 12.07 -4.93
N GLY A 26 8.58 12.92 -5.43
CA GLY A 26 8.28 14.22 -6.02
C GLY A 26 7.99 14.22 -7.52
N ALA A 27 8.08 13.07 -8.20
CA ALA A 27 7.85 12.96 -9.63
C ALA A 27 6.41 13.29 -10.04
N ALA A 28 6.23 13.79 -11.25
CA ALA A 28 4.91 14.09 -11.81
C ALA A 28 4.00 12.85 -11.97
N THR A 29 4.59 11.65 -12.01
CA THR A 29 3.89 10.36 -12.08
C THR A 29 3.60 9.75 -10.70
N THR A 30 3.98 10.45 -9.63
CA THR A 30 3.76 10.02 -8.25
C THR A 30 2.67 10.87 -7.61
N TYR A 31 1.69 10.21 -7.05
CA TYR A 31 0.54 10.87 -6.46
C TYR A 31 0.41 10.49 -4.98
N ARG A 32 0.28 11.51 -4.14
CA ARG A 32 -0.02 11.32 -2.73
C ARG A 32 -1.52 11.13 -2.56
N ILE A 33 -1.94 9.89 -2.38
CA ILE A 33 -3.36 9.50 -2.35
C ILE A 33 -3.94 9.30 -0.95
N THR A 34 -3.18 9.61 0.09
CA THR A 34 -3.57 9.41 1.50
C THR A 34 -4.95 9.97 1.84
N HIS A 35 -5.24 11.17 1.36
CA HIS A 35 -6.48 11.88 1.70
C HIS A 35 -7.73 11.30 1.03
N SER A 36 -7.55 10.39 0.07
CA SER A 36 -8.66 9.73 -0.62
C SER A 36 -9.21 8.55 0.18
N PHE A 37 -8.43 7.95 1.08
CA PHE A 37 -8.84 6.75 1.80
C PHE A 37 -9.87 7.04 2.90
N LEU A 38 -10.83 6.13 3.02
CA LEU A 38 -11.71 6.05 4.17
C LEU A 38 -10.94 5.51 5.40
N PRO A 39 -11.48 5.64 6.63
CA PRO A 39 -10.79 5.17 7.84
C PRO A 39 -10.39 3.69 7.81
N ASP A 40 -11.19 2.86 7.15
CA ASP A 40 -10.98 1.41 6.92
C ASP A 40 -10.42 1.08 5.53
N GLY A 41 -10.07 2.10 4.76
CA GLY A 41 -9.74 1.99 3.33
C GLY A 41 -8.33 1.48 3.02
N TRP A 42 -7.48 1.25 4.02
CA TRP A 42 -6.11 0.74 3.86
C TRP A 42 -5.88 -0.53 4.70
N PRO A 43 -6.51 -1.67 4.33
CA PRO A 43 -6.51 -2.89 5.13
C PRO A 43 -5.31 -3.81 4.82
N LEU A 44 -4.08 -3.28 4.82
CA LEU A 44 -2.89 -4.11 4.66
C LEU A 44 -2.68 -4.93 5.92
N VAL A 45 -2.85 -6.23 5.81
CA VAL A 45 -2.62 -7.21 6.87
C VAL A 45 -1.57 -8.22 6.46
N GLY A 46 -0.82 -8.71 7.44
CA GLY A 46 0.17 -9.76 7.25
C GLY A 46 -0.03 -10.87 8.28
N SER A 47 0.23 -12.10 7.86
CA SER A 47 0.32 -13.26 8.73
C SER A 47 1.60 -14.02 8.42
N GLN A 48 2.15 -14.66 9.43
CA GLN A 48 3.27 -15.57 9.29
C GLN A 48 2.89 -16.90 9.90
N GLU A 49 3.12 -17.97 9.17
CA GLU A 49 2.93 -19.31 9.65
C GLU A 49 4.03 -19.67 10.65
N SER A 50 3.70 -20.47 11.67
CA SER A 50 4.67 -21.14 12.51
C SER A 50 4.55 -22.65 12.34
N ASN A 51 5.66 -23.34 12.22
CA ASN A 51 5.71 -24.78 12.11
C ASN A 51 6.29 -25.34 13.42
N PRO A 52 5.50 -26.03 14.24
CA PRO A 52 6.00 -26.67 15.46
C PRO A 52 6.96 -27.81 15.10
N ASP A 53 8.01 -27.96 15.86
CA ASP A 53 8.94 -29.10 15.80
C ASP A 53 8.76 -29.95 17.06
N ASP A 54 7.95 -30.99 16.96
CA ASP A 54 7.58 -31.88 18.06
C ASP A 54 8.43 -33.15 18.08
N ARG A 55 9.75 -33.04 17.96
CA ARG A 55 10.62 -34.20 18.05
C ARG A 55 10.61 -34.79 19.48
N LEU A 56 10.45 -36.11 19.57
CA LEU A 56 10.42 -36.85 20.83
C LEU A 56 11.67 -36.65 21.73
N THR A 57 12.78 -36.17 21.14
CA THR A 57 14.02 -35.92 21.84
C THR A 57 14.11 -34.52 22.45
N LEU A 58 13.14 -33.65 22.17
CA LEU A 58 13.11 -32.29 22.70
C LEU A 58 12.30 -32.24 23.99
N MET A 59 12.91 -31.71 25.05
CA MET A 59 12.20 -31.42 26.30
C MET A 59 11.29 -30.20 26.20
N GLN A 60 11.38 -29.47 25.10
CA GLN A 60 10.61 -28.25 24.81
C GLN A 60 10.22 -28.27 23.34
N SER A 61 8.97 -27.98 23.04
CA SER A 61 8.52 -27.73 21.65
C SER A 61 9.19 -26.47 21.12
N LEU A 62 9.79 -26.58 19.94
CA LEU A 62 10.38 -25.46 19.22
C LEU A 62 9.50 -25.12 18.03
N GLU A 63 9.43 -23.85 17.69
CA GLU A 63 8.71 -23.39 16.51
C GLU A 63 9.67 -22.75 15.50
N SER A 64 9.53 -23.09 14.25
CA SER A 64 10.19 -22.42 13.14
C SER A 64 9.20 -21.52 12.40
N LEU A 65 9.67 -20.32 12.02
CA LEU A 65 8.85 -19.38 11.24
C LEU A 65 8.68 -19.89 9.81
N GLY A 66 7.44 -19.98 9.37
CA GLY A 66 7.07 -20.41 8.03
C GLY A 66 6.84 -19.24 7.07
N LYS A 67 5.97 -19.45 6.09
CA LYS A 67 5.64 -18.50 5.04
C LYS A 67 4.99 -17.23 5.59
N ILE A 68 5.44 -16.09 5.06
CA ILE A 68 4.80 -14.79 5.28
C ILE A 68 3.79 -14.55 4.15
N THR A 69 2.56 -14.20 4.51
CA THR A 69 1.51 -13.80 3.58
C THR A 69 1.06 -12.38 3.92
N GLN A 70 1.06 -11.50 2.93
CA GLN A 70 0.57 -10.12 3.06
C GLN A 70 -0.48 -9.84 2.01
N THR A 71 -1.56 -9.17 2.39
CA THR A 71 -2.70 -8.91 1.51
C THR A 71 -3.45 -7.66 1.93
N PHE A 72 -4.16 -7.06 0.98
CA PHE A 72 -5.12 -5.99 1.22
C PHE A 72 -6.55 -6.52 1.51
N GLY A 73 -6.70 -7.80 1.82
CA GLY A 73 -8.02 -8.38 2.06
C GLY A 73 -8.94 -8.24 0.85
N ASP A 74 -10.10 -7.61 1.04
CA ASP A 74 -11.06 -7.38 -0.05
C ASP A 74 -10.63 -6.30 -1.04
N GLY A 75 -9.64 -5.50 -0.71
CA GLY A 75 -9.09 -4.42 -1.53
C GLY A 75 -8.97 -3.11 -0.75
N ILE A 76 -8.58 -2.06 -1.46
CA ILE A 76 -8.52 -0.70 -0.92
C ILE A 76 -9.85 0.02 -1.13
N LYS A 77 -10.24 0.88 -0.18
CA LYS A 77 -11.49 1.62 -0.22
C LYS A 77 -11.23 3.12 -0.08
N TYR A 78 -11.72 3.89 -1.01
CA TYR A 78 -11.50 5.33 -1.06
C TYR A 78 -12.72 6.08 -1.59
N VAL A 79 -12.76 7.39 -1.33
CA VAL A 79 -13.85 8.26 -1.75
C VAL A 79 -13.86 8.41 -3.27
N ASP A 80 -15.05 8.29 -3.86
CA ASP A 80 -15.25 8.63 -5.28
C ASP A 80 -15.16 10.15 -5.45
N SER A 81 -14.14 10.58 -6.18
CA SER A 81 -13.83 12.01 -6.36
C SER A 81 -13.27 12.24 -7.76
N SER A 82 -13.75 13.29 -8.41
CA SER A 82 -13.22 13.75 -9.70
C SER A 82 -12.02 14.71 -9.56
N ALA A 83 -11.57 15.00 -8.34
CA ALA A 83 -10.42 15.88 -8.13
C ALA A 83 -9.14 15.28 -8.72
N ALA A 84 -8.38 16.08 -9.45
CA ALA A 84 -7.09 15.68 -9.99
C ALA A 84 -6.15 15.24 -8.85
N GLY A 85 -5.48 14.09 -9.03
CA GLY A 85 -4.61 13.51 -8.00
C GLY A 85 -5.33 12.70 -6.91
N SER A 86 -6.67 12.62 -6.94
CA SER A 86 -7.41 11.69 -6.06
C SER A 86 -7.18 10.23 -6.46
N ALA A 87 -7.31 9.30 -5.51
CA ALA A 87 -7.20 7.88 -5.80
C ALA A 87 -8.19 7.43 -6.89
N ALA A 88 -9.40 7.97 -6.90
CA ALA A 88 -10.42 7.64 -7.87
C ALA A 88 -10.03 7.98 -9.32
N VAL A 89 -9.23 9.03 -9.52
CA VAL A 89 -8.73 9.44 -10.84
C VAL A 89 -7.42 8.73 -11.18
N VAL A 90 -6.48 8.69 -10.24
CA VAL A 90 -5.12 8.17 -10.45
C VAL A 90 -5.10 6.65 -10.63
N LEU A 91 -5.92 5.93 -9.85
CA LEU A 91 -5.96 4.47 -9.86
C LEU A 91 -7.03 3.89 -10.82
N LYS A 92 -7.56 4.72 -11.70
CA LYS A 92 -8.61 4.31 -12.65
C LYS A 92 -8.00 3.60 -13.86
N PRO A 93 -8.30 2.31 -14.08
CA PRO A 93 -7.91 1.61 -15.29
C PRO A 93 -8.57 2.23 -16.52
N VAL A 94 -7.85 2.26 -17.63
CA VAL A 94 -8.37 2.81 -18.90
C VAL A 94 -9.49 1.92 -19.46
N SER A 95 -9.41 0.62 -19.21
CA SER A 95 -10.46 -0.33 -19.61
C SER A 95 -10.46 -1.55 -18.66
N PRO A 96 -11.54 -2.35 -18.65
CA PRO A 96 -11.61 -3.57 -17.84
C PRO A 96 -10.51 -4.60 -18.12
N ALA A 97 -9.98 -4.60 -19.34
CA ALA A 97 -8.91 -5.53 -19.73
C ALA A 97 -7.50 -5.03 -19.38
N ILE A 98 -7.37 -3.79 -18.93
CA ILE A 98 -6.07 -3.17 -18.63
C ILE A 98 -5.98 -2.94 -17.14
N THR A 99 -5.07 -3.65 -16.48
CA THR A 99 -4.71 -3.43 -15.08
C THR A 99 -3.68 -2.31 -14.96
N ILE A 100 -3.68 -1.62 -13.83
CA ILE A 100 -2.65 -0.65 -13.48
C ILE A 100 -1.64 -1.35 -12.58
N SER A 101 -0.37 -1.32 -12.97
CA SER A 101 0.74 -1.80 -12.14
C SER A 101 1.57 -0.62 -11.66
N GLY A 102 2.10 -0.73 -10.45
CA GLY A 102 2.94 0.30 -9.86
C GLY A 102 3.37 -0.08 -8.46
N PHE A 103 3.71 0.93 -7.69
CA PHE A 103 4.14 0.74 -6.31
C PHE A 103 3.32 1.63 -5.39
N PHE A 104 2.86 1.06 -4.27
CA PHE A 104 2.49 1.87 -3.14
C PHE A 104 3.71 2.08 -2.26
N VAL A 105 3.98 3.31 -1.92
CA VAL A 105 4.97 3.67 -0.92
C VAL A 105 4.23 4.19 0.29
N GLU A 106 4.36 3.52 1.44
CA GLU A 106 3.74 3.97 2.67
C GLU A 106 4.77 4.43 3.69
N ARG A 107 4.44 5.47 4.43
CA ARG A 107 5.20 5.96 5.58
C ARG A 107 4.28 6.04 6.78
N ARG A 108 4.70 5.47 7.89
CA ARG A 108 3.96 5.47 9.17
C ARG A 108 4.76 6.17 10.27
N GLY A 109 4.05 6.65 11.29
CA GLY A 109 4.66 7.20 12.50
C GLY A 109 5.12 8.66 12.39
N ILE A 110 5.05 9.27 11.21
CA ILE A 110 5.35 10.70 10.99
C ILE A 110 4.09 11.39 10.51
N SER A 111 3.81 12.57 11.03
CA SER A 111 2.62 13.35 10.65
C SER A 111 2.49 13.45 9.12
N ASN A 112 1.26 13.33 8.64
CA ASN A 112 0.96 13.44 7.23
C ASN A 112 1.24 14.85 6.65
N THR A 113 1.39 15.87 7.49
CA THR A 113 1.77 17.23 7.06
C THR A 113 3.27 17.37 6.75
N VAL A 114 4.10 16.46 7.26
CA VAL A 114 5.54 16.48 7.02
C VAL A 114 5.85 15.95 5.61
N VAL A 115 6.61 16.70 4.85
CA VAL A 115 7.08 16.32 3.51
C VAL A 115 8.01 15.11 3.60
N ALA A 116 8.03 14.29 2.55
CA ALA A 116 8.99 13.19 2.44
C ALA A 116 10.43 13.76 2.40
N ALA A 117 11.30 13.18 3.20
CA ALA A 117 12.70 13.60 3.32
C ALA A 117 13.61 12.38 3.54
N ALA A 118 14.89 12.57 3.30
CA ALA A 118 15.92 11.55 3.55
C ALA A 118 15.89 11.05 5.00
N ALA A 119 16.32 9.82 5.20
CA ALA A 119 16.36 9.10 6.47
C ALA A 119 14.97 8.73 7.08
N GLN A 120 13.86 9.13 6.47
CA GLN A 120 12.55 8.64 6.89
C GLN A 120 12.35 7.19 6.44
N LYS A 121 11.66 6.42 7.29
CA LYS A 121 11.39 5.01 7.02
C LYS A 121 10.03 4.83 6.36
N GLY A 122 9.98 3.97 5.36
CA GLY A 122 8.75 3.60 4.66
C GLY A 122 8.76 2.13 4.23
N ARG A 123 7.73 1.74 3.51
CA ARG A 123 7.63 0.42 2.86
C ARG A 123 7.21 0.60 1.42
N VAL A 124 7.81 -0.17 0.55
CA VAL A 124 7.47 -0.24 -0.88
C VAL A 124 6.70 -1.53 -1.12
N ILE A 125 5.55 -1.42 -1.74
CA ILE A 125 4.61 -2.51 -1.98
C ILE A 125 4.36 -2.56 -3.48
N PRO A 126 4.94 -3.50 -4.23
CA PRO A 126 4.64 -3.68 -5.64
C PRO A 126 3.22 -4.23 -5.81
N VAL A 127 2.42 -3.59 -6.63
CA VAL A 127 0.99 -3.92 -6.77
C VAL A 127 0.51 -3.89 -8.21
N THR A 128 -0.53 -4.67 -8.45
CA THR A 128 -1.40 -4.55 -9.63
C THR A 128 -2.82 -4.32 -9.15
N LEU A 129 -3.47 -3.33 -9.73
CA LEU A 129 -4.79 -2.85 -9.36
C LEU A 129 -5.84 -3.38 -10.36
N GLY A 130 -6.91 -3.91 -9.81
CA GLY A 130 -8.09 -4.34 -10.57
C GLY A 130 -9.03 -3.18 -10.90
N LEU A 131 -10.23 -3.53 -11.33
CA LEU A 131 -11.29 -2.57 -11.62
C LEU A 131 -11.75 -1.82 -10.37
N GLN A 132 -12.14 -0.58 -10.59
CA GLN A 132 -12.87 0.21 -9.61
C GLN A 132 -14.33 -0.24 -9.57
N MET A 133 -14.79 -0.64 -8.40
CA MET A 133 -16.19 -1.03 -8.17
C MET A 133 -16.85 -0.02 -7.23
N PRO A 134 -17.89 0.67 -7.69
CA PRO A 134 -18.68 1.52 -6.78
C PRO A 134 -19.23 0.68 -5.63
N THR A 135 -19.14 1.20 -4.43
CA THR A 135 -19.71 0.59 -3.24
C THR A 135 -20.76 1.51 -2.64
N VAL A 136 -21.59 0.96 -1.78
CA VAL A 136 -22.63 1.74 -1.07
C VAL A 136 -21.96 2.88 -0.31
N ALA A 137 -22.63 4.05 -0.31
CA ALA A 137 -22.18 5.19 0.48
C ALA A 137 -22.01 4.79 1.94
N ASP A 138 -20.99 5.35 2.59
CA ASP A 138 -20.83 5.21 4.03
C ASP A 138 -21.98 5.90 4.79
N GLY A 139 -22.06 5.71 6.11
CA GLY A 139 -23.08 6.32 6.95
C GLY A 139 -23.10 7.86 6.90
N ASN A 140 -22.10 8.49 6.29
CA ASN A 140 -22.00 9.94 6.08
C ASN A 140 -22.40 10.37 4.65
N GLY A 141 -22.94 9.44 3.84
CA GLY A 141 -23.41 9.72 2.48
C GLY A 141 -22.31 9.91 1.44
N LYS A 142 -21.06 9.54 1.72
CA LYS A 142 -19.98 9.63 0.75
C LYS A 142 -19.95 8.37 -0.12
N PHE A 143 -20.05 8.58 -1.43
CA PHE A 143 -19.81 7.50 -2.39
C PHE A 143 -18.36 7.05 -2.30
N ALA A 144 -18.17 5.75 -2.32
CA ALA A 144 -16.87 5.13 -2.22
C ALA A 144 -16.63 4.12 -3.35
N ILE A 145 -15.37 3.86 -3.60
CA ILE A 145 -14.90 2.86 -4.56
C ILE A 145 -14.13 1.81 -3.80
N LEU A 146 -14.44 0.55 -4.08
CA LEU A 146 -13.65 -0.61 -3.68
C LEU A 146 -12.83 -1.07 -4.87
N GLN A 147 -11.53 -1.24 -4.69
CA GLN A 147 -10.64 -1.71 -5.75
C GLN A 147 -9.76 -2.85 -5.24
N LYS A 148 -9.79 -3.97 -5.96
CA LYS A 148 -8.96 -5.12 -5.65
C LYS A 148 -7.49 -4.79 -5.90
N VAL A 149 -6.64 -5.21 -4.98
CA VAL A 149 -5.18 -5.02 -5.07
C VAL A 149 -4.50 -6.38 -4.97
N SER A 150 -3.67 -6.70 -5.94
CA SER A 150 -2.79 -7.85 -5.90
C SER A 150 -1.36 -7.40 -5.62
N ILE A 151 -0.73 -7.96 -4.60
CA ILE A 151 0.69 -7.74 -4.31
C ILE A 151 1.48 -8.64 -5.23
N THR A 152 2.36 -8.06 -6.06
CA THR A 152 3.05 -8.75 -7.15
C THR A 152 4.49 -9.13 -6.82
N GLY A 153 4.99 -8.70 -5.66
CA GLY A 153 6.34 -9.00 -5.22
C GLY A 153 6.53 -8.77 -3.72
N PRO A 154 7.72 -8.97 -3.20
CA PRO A 154 8.01 -8.78 -1.79
C PRO A 154 7.79 -7.33 -1.37
N ILE A 155 7.24 -7.14 -0.17
CA ILE A 155 7.19 -5.82 0.46
C ILE A 155 8.58 -5.51 1.03
N VAL A 156 9.14 -4.40 0.62
CA VAL A 156 10.50 -3.99 0.99
C VAL A 156 10.44 -2.82 1.97
N ASN A 157 11.16 -2.95 3.08
CA ASN A 157 11.38 -1.81 3.97
C ASN A 157 12.38 -0.86 3.31
N SER A 158 12.01 0.41 3.23
CA SER A 158 12.80 1.45 2.58
C SER A 158 13.22 2.51 3.60
N VAL A 159 14.45 3.01 3.43
CA VAL A 159 14.88 4.27 4.06
C VAL A 159 15.00 5.29 2.95
N PHE A 160 14.22 6.37 3.03
CA PHE A 160 14.20 7.36 1.95
C PHE A 160 15.56 8.01 1.78
N ALA A 161 16.00 8.12 0.54
CA ALA A 161 17.20 8.82 0.13
C ALA A 161 16.89 10.29 -0.27
N ALA A 162 17.90 11.10 -0.41
CA ALA A 162 17.77 12.48 -0.85
C ALA A 162 17.34 12.60 -2.32
#